data_ec717baa341c7359b85b9b5dcbf10e27
#
_entry.id   ec717baa341c7359b85b9b5dcbf10e27
#
_cell.length_a   1.000
_cell.length_b   1.000
_cell.length_c   1.000
_cell.angle_alpha   90.00
_cell.angle_beta   90.00
_cell.angle_gamma   90.00
#
_symmetry.space_group_name_H-M   'P 1'
#
loop_
_entity.id
_entity.type
_entity.pdbx_description
1 polymer ?
#
loop_
_entity_poly.entity_id
_entity_poly.type
_entity_poly.pdbx_seq_one_letter_code
_entity_poly.pdbx_strand_id
1 'polypeptide(L)'
;MKWLENKNENYGKIYGIIGSNGRGKSTLLRCLIGLEKKSKEEIYFKGEKLSKKERLKNSSLVMQDVNHQLFTDEVFKELSLGVKNFDEEKAKIILKDLGLDEFVERHPMSLSGGQKQRLAITSIMCKDSTFIYYDEPTSGMDYSNMIKISELINKYKTMDKIIFIVSHDIEFLNEVADEIF
;
A
#
# COMPACT_ATOMS: atom_id res chain seq x y z
N MET A 1 -15.57 10.07 13.31
CA MET A 1 -14.23 10.56 13.06
C MET A 1 -14.25 11.24 11.70
N LYS A 2 -14.12 12.55 11.64
CA LYS A 2 -14.14 13.32 10.38
C LYS A 2 -12.69 13.67 10.05
N TRP A 3 -12.08 12.89 9.17
CA TRP A 3 -10.65 12.97 8.91
C TRP A 3 -10.27 13.79 7.67
N LEU A 4 -11.20 14.06 6.77
CA LEU A 4 -10.90 14.65 5.47
C LEU A 4 -12.01 15.65 5.05
N GLU A 5 -12.11 16.80 5.73
CA GLU A 5 -13.14 17.80 5.39
C GLU A 5 -12.74 18.76 4.26
N ASN A 6 -11.45 18.95 3.95
CA ASN A 6 -10.99 19.89 2.92
C ASN A 6 -10.78 19.22 1.56
N LYS A 7 -11.56 19.64 0.58
CA LYS A 7 -11.83 18.94 -0.68
C LYS A 7 -10.66 18.79 -1.67
N ASN A 8 -9.59 19.56 -1.58
CA ASN A 8 -8.50 19.53 -2.58
C ASN A 8 -7.10 19.25 -2.02
N GLU A 9 -6.92 19.17 -0.71
CA GLU A 9 -5.61 19.09 -0.07
C GLU A 9 -5.16 17.65 0.26
N ASN A 10 -6.03 16.66 0.01
CA ASN A 10 -5.79 15.29 0.46
C ASN A 10 -5.11 14.38 -0.57
N TYR A 11 -5.11 14.79 -1.83
CA TYR A 11 -4.44 14.05 -2.88
C TYR A 11 -2.93 14.25 -2.85
N GLY A 12 -2.22 13.19 -3.19
CA GLY A 12 -0.76 13.18 -3.15
C GLY A 12 -0.21 13.19 -1.73
N LYS A 13 -1.04 12.96 -0.69
CA LYS A 13 -0.60 12.91 0.71
C LYS A 13 -0.50 11.48 1.25
N ILE A 14 0.42 11.33 2.17
CA ILE A 14 0.65 10.10 2.95
C ILE A 14 0.29 10.38 4.41
N TYR A 15 -0.66 9.61 4.90
CA TYR A 15 -1.13 9.67 6.29
C TYR A 15 -0.56 8.50 7.09
N GLY A 16 0.29 8.80 8.05
CA GLY A 16 0.83 7.85 9.01
C GLY A 16 -0.13 7.63 10.18
N ILE A 17 -0.35 6.38 10.56
CA ILE A 17 -1.12 5.99 11.74
C ILE A 17 -0.20 5.21 12.66
N ILE A 18 0.20 5.85 13.76
CA ILE A 18 1.09 5.23 14.74
C ILE A 18 0.30 4.56 15.86
N GLY A 19 0.84 3.46 16.36
CA GLY A 19 0.29 2.82 17.55
C GLY A 19 0.94 1.48 17.83
N SER A 20 0.92 1.06 19.09
CA SER A 20 1.45 -0.25 19.50
C SER A 20 0.66 -1.41 18.89
N ASN A 21 1.29 -2.58 18.83
CA ASN A 21 0.64 -3.80 18.32
C ASN A 21 -0.62 -4.15 19.14
N GLY A 22 -1.63 -4.71 18.47
CA GLY A 22 -2.91 -5.07 19.10
C GLY A 22 -3.89 -3.92 19.34
N ARG A 23 -3.57 -2.68 18.98
CA ARG A 23 -4.46 -1.51 19.14
C ARG A 23 -5.53 -1.37 18.05
N GLY A 24 -5.67 -2.34 17.18
CA GLY A 24 -6.71 -2.33 16.14
C GLY A 24 -6.37 -1.56 14.87
N LYS A 25 -5.09 -1.25 14.62
CA LYS A 25 -4.61 -0.54 13.42
C LYS A 25 -5.03 -1.24 12.13
N SER A 26 -4.73 -2.53 11.99
CA SER A 26 -5.14 -3.35 10.83
C SER A 26 -6.66 -3.44 10.70
N THR A 27 -7.39 -3.49 11.83
CA THR A 27 -8.86 -3.46 11.82
C THR A 27 -9.37 -2.11 11.29
N LEU A 28 -8.73 -1.00 11.67
CA LEU A 28 -9.06 0.31 11.13
C LEU A 28 -8.88 0.35 9.60
N LEU A 29 -7.75 -0.13 9.07
CA LEU A 29 -7.54 -0.21 7.62
C LEU A 29 -8.63 -1.07 6.96
N ARG A 30 -8.95 -2.24 7.53
CA ARG A 30 -10.02 -3.10 7.01
C ARG A 30 -11.39 -2.42 7.01
N CYS A 31 -11.69 -1.61 8.02
CA CYS A 31 -12.90 -0.78 8.05
C CYS A 31 -12.86 0.27 6.94
N LEU A 32 -11.76 1.02 6.80
CA LEU A 32 -11.61 2.05 5.77
C LEU A 32 -11.79 1.48 4.36
N ILE A 33 -11.19 0.35 4.07
CA ILE A 33 -11.31 -0.36 2.79
C ILE A 33 -12.72 -0.92 2.56
N GLY A 34 -13.46 -1.23 3.62
CA GLY A 34 -14.78 -1.87 3.54
C GLY A 34 -14.74 -3.40 3.63
N LEU A 35 -13.61 -3.97 4.05
CA LEU A 35 -13.45 -5.43 4.25
C LEU A 35 -14.18 -5.92 5.51
N GLU A 36 -14.36 -5.05 6.50
CA GLU A 36 -15.03 -5.42 7.75
C GLU A 36 -16.57 -5.39 7.58
N LYS A 37 -17.19 -6.57 7.55
CA LYS A 37 -18.63 -6.71 7.24
C LYS A 37 -19.54 -6.10 8.31
N LYS A 38 -19.15 -6.19 9.58
CA LYS A 38 -19.96 -5.76 10.72
C LYS A 38 -19.77 -4.30 11.12
N SER A 39 -18.84 -3.61 10.50
CA SER A 39 -18.55 -2.22 10.78
C SER A 39 -19.68 -1.30 10.31
N LYS A 40 -19.95 -0.25 11.09
CA LYS A 40 -21.04 0.71 10.85
C LYS A 40 -20.53 2.12 10.54
N GLU A 41 -19.24 2.24 10.19
CA GLU A 41 -18.64 3.51 9.85
C GLU A 41 -19.23 4.10 8.58
N GLU A 42 -19.35 5.40 8.58
CA GLU A 42 -19.67 6.20 7.41
C GLU A 42 -18.42 6.92 6.94
N ILE A 43 -18.05 6.69 5.70
CA ILE A 43 -16.86 7.29 5.10
C ILE A 43 -17.30 8.18 3.94
N TYR A 44 -16.84 9.43 4.00
CA TYR A 44 -17.14 10.44 3.00
C TYR A 44 -15.85 10.81 2.28
N PHE A 45 -15.96 10.98 0.97
CA PHE A 45 -14.88 11.45 0.13
C PHE A 45 -15.42 12.46 -0.88
N LYS A 46 -14.83 13.64 -0.97
CA LYS A 46 -15.31 14.78 -1.78
C LYS A 46 -16.76 15.17 -1.46
N GLY A 47 -17.18 14.99 -0.23
CA GLY A 47 -18.53 15.29 0.22
C GLY A 47 -19.58 14.21 -0.10
N GLU A 48 -19.19 13.12 -0.77
CA GLU A 48 -20.05 11.99 -1.08
C GLU A 48 -19.77 10.80 -0.16
N LYS A 49 -20.83 10.12 0.27
CA LYS A 49 -20.70 8.92 1.09
C LYS A 49 -20.30 7.73 0.21
N LEU A 50 -19.15 7.13 0.54
CA LEU A 50 -18.68 5.94 -0.16
C LEU A 50 -19.34 4.67 0.40
N SER A 51 -19.95 3.89 -0.47
CA SER A 51 -20.38 2.53 -0.14
C SER A 51 -19.18 1.60 0.07
N LYS A 52 -19.39 0.48 0.79
CA LYS A 52 -18.34 -0.55 0.96
C LYS A 52 -17.82 -1.07 -0.38
N LYS A 53 -18.69 -1.22 -1.37
CA LYS A 53 -18.34 -1.69 -2.72
C LYS A 53 -17.42 -0.71 -3.46
N GLU A 54 -17.70 0.58 -3.36
CA GLU A 54 -16.84 1.64 -3.95
C GLU A 54 -15.49 1.71 -3.28
N ARG A 55 -15.45 1.62 -1.94
CA ARG A 55 -14.19 1.58 -1.19
C ARG A 55 -13.33 0.39 -1.62
N LEU A 56 -13.89 -0.82 -1.65
CA LEU A 56 -13.20 -2.04 -2.10
C LEU A 56 -12.67 -1.90 -3.53
N LYS A 57 -13.47 -1.33 -4.44
CA LYS A 57 -13.08 -1.18 -5.84
C LYS A 57 -11.92 -0.19 -6.04
N ASN A 58 -11.89 0.86 -5.23
CA ASN A 58 -10.94 1.97 -5.38
C ASN A 58 -9.75 1.88 -4.40
N SER A 59 -9.59 0.75 -3.71
CA SER A 59 -8.54 0.55 -2.70
C SER A 59 -7.60 -0.57 -3.08
N SER A 60 -6.33 -0.39 -2.72
CA SER A 60 -5.32 -1.46 -2.68
C SER A 60 -4.68 -1.53 -1.30
N LEU A 61 -4.37 -2.73 -0.84
CA LEU A 61 -3.77 -2.99 0.48
C LEU A 61 -2.51 -3.82 0.32
N VAL A 62 -1.43 -3.41 0.97
CA VAL A 62 -0.30 -4.29 1.31
C VAL A 62 -0.51 -4.78 2.73
N MET A 63 -0.60 -6.09 2.87
CA MET A 63 -0.78 -6.75 4.18
C MET A 63 0.55 -6.88 4.90
N GLN A 64 0.52 -6.95 6.23
CA GLN A 64 1.69 -7.21 7.05
C GLN A 64 2.37 -8.53 6.68
N ASP A 65 1.60 -9.60 6.47
CA ASP A 65 2.10 -10.87 5.92
C ASP A 65 1.81 -10.95 4.42
N VAL A 66 2.81 -10.60 3.61
CA VAL A 66 2.71 -10.59 2.15
C VAL A 66 2.63 -11.98 1.53
N ASN A 67 2.95 -13.07 2.28
CA ASN A 67 2.82 -14.43 1.76
C ASN A 67 1.35 -14.78 1.42
N HIS A 68 0.39 -14.12 2.06
CA HIS A 68 -1.04 -14.27 1.77
C HIS A 68 -1.53 -13.39 0.63
N GLN A 69 -0.65 -12.66 -0.06
CA GLN A 69 -1.00 -11.68 -1.06
C GLN A 69 -0.36 -11.97 -2.43
N LEU A 70 0.62 -12.86 -2.50
CA LEU A 70 1.32 -13.24 -3.73
C LEU A 70 0.73 -14.55 -4.25
N PHE A 71 0.09 -14.52 -5.43
CA PHE A 71 -0.75 -15.60 -5.93
C PHE A 71 -0.27 -16.20 -7.25
N THR A 72 0.59 -15.49 -7.99
CA THR A 72 1.01 -15.92 -9.32
C THR A 72 2.22 -16.86 -9.27
N ASP A 73 2.53 -17.49 -10.39
CA ASP A 73 3.68 -18.38 -10.59
C ASP A 73 4.96 -17.62 -10.97
N GLU A 74 4.84 -16.33 -11.35
CA GLU A 74 5.96 -15.50 -11.77
C GLU A 74 5.87 -14.09 -11.15
N VAL A 75 7.02 -13.52 -10.76
CA VAL A 75 7.14 -12.16 -10.22
C VAL A 75 6.51 -11.13 -11.16
N PHE A 76 6.78 -11.24 -12.47
CA PHE A 76 6.23 -10.28 -13.44
C PHE A 76 4.71 -10.34 -13.54
N LYS A 77 4.14 -11.52 -13.49
CA LYS A 77 2.67 -11.71 -13.53
C LYS A 77 1.97 -11.13 -12.32
N GLU A 78 2.65 -11.09 -11.15
CA GLU A 78 2.09 -10.49 -9.94
C GLU A 78 1.78 -9.01 -10.11
N LEU A 79 2.56 -8.29 -10.91
CA LEU A 79 2.35 -6.88 -11.20
C LEU A 79 1.13 -6.61 -12.08
N SER A 80 0.83 -7.53 -13.00
CA SER A 80 -0.31 -7.41 -13.91
C SER A 80 -1.63 -7.86 -13.30
N LEU A 81 -1.57 -8.55 -12.15
CA LEU A 81 -2.75 -9.16 -11.53
C LEU A 81 -3.79 -8.10 -11.13
N GLY A 82 -4.95 -8.14 -11.80
CA GLY A 82 -6.05 -7.22 -11.55
C GLY A 82 -5.86 -5.82 -12.15
N VAL A 83 -4.86 -5.60 -12.98
CA VAL A 83 -4.60 -4.34 -13.69
C VAL A 83 -5.24 -4.39 -15.09
N LYS A 84 -6.11 -3.43 -15.42
CA LYS A 84 -6.83 -3.40 -16.71
C LYS A 84 -5.95 -2.92 -17.86
N ASN A 85 -5.18 -1.86 -17.64
CA ASN A 85 -4.29 -1.25 -18.62
C ASN A 85 -2.85 -1.38 -18.09
N PHE A 86 -2.33 -2.60 -18.13
CA PHE A 86 -1.01 -2.88 -17.61
C PHE A 86 0.07 -2.29 -18.51
N ASP A 87 0.89 -1.42 -17.93
CA ASP A 87 2.04 -0.82 -18.58
C ASP A 87 3.30 -1.64 -18.25
N GLU A 88 3.69 -2.51 -19.17
CA GLU A 88 4.85 -3.40 -19.01
C GLU A 88 6.17 -2.64 -18.86
N GLU A 89 6.35 -1.54 -19.60
CA GLU A 89 7.59 -0.76 -19.53
C GLU A 89 7.73 -0.06 -18.15
N LYS A 90 6.64 0.52 -17.67
CA LYS A 90 6.58 1.07 -16.31
C LYS A 90 6.87 -0.01 -15.27
N ALA A 91 6.28 -1.19 -15.40
CA ALA A 91 6.49 -2.30 -14.48
C ALA A 91 7.95 -2.76 -14.46
N LYS A 92 8.62 -2.86 -15.62
CA LYS A 92 10.05 -3.20 -15.72
C LYS A 92 10.93 -2.14 -15.04
N ILE A 93 10.62 -0.85 -15.23
CA ILE A 93 11.34 0.24 -14.57
C ILE A 93 11.22 0.10 -13.04
N ILE A 94 10.01 -0.12 -12.53
CA ILE A 94 9.78 -0.29 -11.10
C ILE A 94 10.53 -1.51 -10.55
N LEU A 95 10.50 -2.65 -11.25
CA LEU A 95 11.24 -3.85 -10.84
C LEU A 95 12.74 -3.60 -10.75
N LYS A 96 13.30 -2.88 -11.72
CA LYS A 96 14.72 -2.50 -11.72
C LYS A 96 15.07 -1.58 -10.56
N ASP A 97 14.26 -0.57 -10.28
CA ASP A 97 14.44 0.33 -9.12
C ASP A 97 14.48 -0.44 -7.79
N LEU A 98 13.79 -1.58 -7.74
CA LEU A 98 13.70 -2.44 -6.56
C LEU A 98 14.74 -3.55 -6.49
N GLY A 99 15.57 -3.70 -7.53
CA GLY A 99 16.50 -4.83 -7.65
C GLY A 99 15.77 -6.17 -7.72
N LEU A 100 14.64 -6.19 -8.45
CA LEU A 100 13.84 -7.39 -8.70
C LEU A 100 13.84 -7.81 -10.18
N ASP A 101 14.52 -7.07 -11.04
CA ASP A 101 14.60 -7.31 -12.50
C ASP A 101 15.23 -8.66 -12.85
N GLU A 102 16.16 -9.17 -12.05
CA GLU A 102 16.75 -10.51 -12.23
C GLU A 102 15.81 -11.66 -11.79
N PHE A 103 14.67 -11.35 -11.18
CA PHE A 103 13.76 -12.34 -10.60
C PHE A 103 12.42 -12.45 -11.34
N VAL A 104 12.27 -11.77 -12.49
CA VAL A 104 10.99 -11.60 -13.21
C VAL A 104 10.27 -12.91 -13.53
N GLU A 105 11.02 -13.98 -13.88
CA GLU A 105 10.50 -15.30 -14.22
C GLU A 105 10.44 -16.25 -13.00
N ARG A 106 10.90 -15.81 -11.84
CA ARG A 106 10.89 -16.65 -10.64
C ARG A 106 9.53 -16.68 -9.98
N HIS A 107 9.25 -17.79 -9.33
CA HIS A 107 8.06 -17.90 -8.48
C HIS A 107 8.19 -16.94 -7.27
N PRO A 108 7.19 -16.10 -6.97
CA PRO A 108 7.25 -15.14 -5.86
C PRO A 108 7.63 -15.74 -4.52
N MET A 109 7.19 -16.98 -4.25
CA MET A 109 7.51 -17.66 -2.99
C MET A 109 8.99 -18.05 -2.85
N SER A 110 9.78 -18.04 -3.93
CA SER A 110 11.23 -18.29 -3.87
C SER A 110 12.04 -17.06 -3.44
N LEU A 111 11.41 -15.90 -3.40
CA LEU A 111 12.04 -14.65 -2.99
C LEU A 111 12.30 -14.60 -1.48
N SER A 112 13.30 -13.83 -1.06
CA SER A 112 13.51 -13.49 0.36
C SER A 112 12.35 -12.66 0.91
N GLY A 113 12.19 -12.59 2.23
CA GLY A 113 11.11 -11.80 2.86
C GLY A 113 11.09 -10.34 2.40
N GLY A 114 12.25 -9.68 2.39
CA GLY A 114 12.34 -8.29 1.90
C GLY A 114 12.05 -8.13 0.41
N GLN A 115 12.41 -9.11 -0.43
CA GLN A 115 12.06 -9.12 -1.84
C GLN A 115 10.55 -9.30 -2.06
N LYS A 116 9.91 -10.20 -1.32
CA LYS A 116 8.45 -10.38 -1.34
C LYS A 116 7.72 -9.12 -0.92
N GLN A 117 8.21 -8.44 0.12
CA GLN A 117 7.63 -7.17 0.57
C GLN A 117 7.72 -6.10 -0.52
N ARG A 118 8.90 -5.93 -1.13
CA ARG A 118 9.07 -5.00 -2.26
C ARG A 118 8.16 -5.35 -3.43
N LEU A 119 8.03 -6.65 -3.77
CA LEU A 119 7.13 -7.11 -4.82
C LEU A 119 5.67 -6.76 -4.51
N ALA A 120 5.19 -7.01 -3.30
CA ALA A 120 3.83 -6.69 -2.88
C ALA A 120 3.55 -5.18 -2.96
N ILE A 121 4.50 -4.33 -2.54
CA ILE A 121 4.40 -2.87 -2.66
C ILE A 121 4.32 -2.48 -4.14
N THR A 122 5.18 -3.05 -4.98
CA THR A 122 5.19 -2.76 -6.42
C THR A 122 3.90 -3.15 -7.10
N SER A 123 3.34 -4.31 -6.76
CA SER A 123 2.11 -4.81 -7.40
C SER A 123 0.94 -3.85 -7.22
N ILE A 124 0.84 -3.16 -6.07
CA ILE A 124 -0.22 -2.17 -5.87
C ILE A 124 0.05 -0.83 -6.54
N MET A 125 1.32 -0.48 -6.81
CA MET A 125 1.68 0.74 -7.53
C MET A 125 1.31 0.68 -9.01
N CYS A 126 1.18 -0.53 -9.56
CA CYS A 126 0.69 -0.76 -10.92
C CYS A 126 -0.84 -0.66 -11.03
N LYS A 127 -1.58 -0.59 -9.91
CA LYS A 127 -3.04 -0.55 -9.90
C LYS A 127 -3.59 0.87 -9.94
N ASP A 128 -4.75 1.05 -10.59
CA ASP A 128 -5.50 2.31 -10.68
C ASP A 128 -6.36 2.55 -9.41
N SER A 129 -5.75 2.38 -8.23
CA SER A 129 -6.47 2.61 -6.96
C SER A 129 -6.28 4.04 -6.48
N THR A 130 -7.37 4.70 -6.08
CA THR A 130 -7.33 6.03 -5.46
C THR A 130 -6.79 5.96 -4.02
N PHE A 131 -7.15 4.91 -3.29
CA PHE A 131 -6.74 4.72 -1.91
C PHE A 131 -5.72 3.58 -1.81
N ILE A 132 -4.58 3.86 -1.24
CA ILE A 132 -3.53 2.87 -0.99
C ILE A 132 -3.33 2.73 0.51
N TYR A 133 -3.29 1.49 0.98
CA TYR A 133 -3.12 1.17 2.38
C TYR A 133 -1.91 0.26 2.56
N TYR A 134 -1.05 0.61 3.50
CA TYR A 134 0.09 -0.19 3.92
C TYR A 134 -0.09 -0.60 5.39
N ASP A 135 -0.11 -1.90 5.67
CA ASP A 135 -0.18 -2.45 7.01
C ASP A 135 1.18 -2.98 7.41
N GLU A 136 1.92 -2.21 8.24
CA GLU A 136 3.27 -2.52 8.74
C GLU A 136 4.26 -2.88 7.62
N PRO A 137 4.45 -2.03 6.58
CA PRO A 137 5.19 -2.40 5.37
C PRO A 137 6.69 -2.63 5.59
N THR A 138 7.24 -2.22 6.72
CA THR A 138 8.66 -2.37 7.08
C THR A 138 8.90 -3.35 8.23
N SER A 139 7.85 -4.04 8.66
CA SER A 139 7.95 -4.97 9.80
C SER A 139 9.00 -6.05 9.56
N GLY A 140 9.94 -6.19 10.52
CA GLY A 140 11.02 -7.18 10.45
C GLY A 140 12.14 -6.86 9.46
N MET A 141 12.19 -5.64 8.94
CA MET A 141 13.28 -5.17 8.06
C MET A 141 14.39 -4.50 8.87
N ASP A 142 15.60 -4.59 8.35
CA ASP A 142 16.70 -3.72 8.79
C ASP A 142 16.53 -2.29 8.27
N TYR A 143 17.26 -1.36 8.85
CA TYR A 143 17.21 0.06 8.53
C TYR A 143 17.46 0.35 7.03
N SER A 144 18.42 -0.34 6.41
CA SER A 144 18.75 -0.15 4.98
C SER A 144 17.57 -0.51 4.07
N ASN A 145 16.86 -1.60 4.36
CA ASN A 145 15.67 -1.99 3.61
C ASN A 145 14.48 -1.09 3.90
N MET A 146 14.33 -0.59 5.14
CA MET A 146 13.32 0.40 5.48
C MET A 146 13.48 1.67 4.64
N ILE A 147 14.70 2.23 4.53
CA ILE A 147 14.98 3.43 3.71
C ILE A 147 14.62 3.19 2.25
N LYS A 148 14.96 2.04 1.67
CA LYS A 148 14.58 1.71 0.29
C LYS A 148 13.06 1.69 0.07
N ILE A 149 12.30 1.19 1.04
CA ILE A 149 10.83 1.23 0.99
C ILE A 149 10.32 2.67 1.09
N SER A 150 10.91 3.48 1.97
CA SER A 150 10.56 4.91 2.11
C SER A 150 10.78 5.67 0.81
N GLU A 151 11.95 5.52 0.21
CA GLU A 151 12.29 6.13 -1.09
C GLU A 151 11.34 5.68 -2.19
N LEU A 152 10.99 4.38 -2.22
CA LEU A 152 10.06 3.82 -3.18
C LEU A 152 8.67 4.44 -3.04
N ILE A 153 8.10 4.46 -1.84
CA ILE A 153 6.77 5.02 -1.58
C ILE A 153 6.75 6.50 -1.99
N ASN A 154 7.78 7.27 -1.62
CA ASN A 154 7.89 8.68 -1.98
C ASN A 154 8.06 8.89 -3.50
N LYS A 155 8.87 8.07 -4.18
CA LYS A 155 9.09 8.15 -5.63
C LYS A 155 7.82 7.90 -6.43
N TYR A 156 6.98 6.96 -5.99
CA TYR A 156 5.76 6.58 -6.70
C TYR A 156 4.48 7.17 -6.11
N LYS A 157 4.61 8.06 -5.14
CA LYS A 157 3.54 8.93 -4.67
C LYS A 157 3.09 9.83 -5.81
N THR A 158 1.83 9.73 -6.21
CA THR A 158 1.25 10.54 -7.29
C THR A 158 0.12 11.42 -6.77
N MET A 159 -0.14 12.54 -7.45
CA MET A 159 -1.13 13.54 -7.05
C MET A 159 -2.60 13.06 -7.13
N ASP A 160 -2.85 11.87 -7.66
CA ASP A 160 -4.18 11.27 -7.77
C ASP A 160 -4.47 10.23 -6.67
N LYS A 161 -3.52 9.98 -5.78
CA LYS A 161 -3.62 8.95 -4.73
C LYS A 161 -3.64 9.52 -3.32
N ILE A 162 -4.29 8.80 -2.42
CA ILE A 162 -4.28 9.03 -0.98
C ILE A 162 -3.72 7.76 -0.33
N ILE A 163 -2.66 7.91 0.45
CA ILE A 163 -1.92 6.79 1.02
C ILE A 163 -2.09 6.80 2.54
N PHE A 164 -2.44 5.67 3.10
CA PHE A 164 -2.49 5.42 4.53
C PHE A 164 -1.47 4.37 4.91
N ILE A 165 -0.61 4.68 5.86
CA ILE A 165 0.42 3.78 6.38
C ILE A 165 0.20 3.56 7.86
N VAL A 166 -0.01 2.33 8.24
CA VAL A 166 -0.03 1.91 9.63
C VAL A 166 1.34 1.35 9.98
N SER A 167 1.97 1.91 11.01
CA SER A 167 3.24 1.37 11.53
C SER A 167 3.37 1.65 13.04
N HIS A 168 4.18 0.84 13.70
CA HIS A 168 4.68 1.12 15.05
C HIS A 168 6.06 1.80 15.01
N ASP A 169 6.66 1.91 13.84
CA ASP A 169 7.97 2.52 13.59
C ASP A 169 7.81 4.00 13.27
N ILE A 170 8.14 4.86 14.24
CA ILE A 170 8.04 6.32 14.09
C ILE A 170 9.11 6.86 13.14
N GLU A 171 10.30 6.22 13.08
CA GLU A 171 11.38 6.68 12.18
C GLU A 171 10.93 6.50 10.73
N PHE A 172 10.36 5.34 10.41
CA PHE A 172 9.78 5.09 9.09
C PHE A 172 8.66 6.08 8.74
N LEU A 173 7.73 6.34 9.69
CA LEU A 173 6.64 7.27 9.43
C LEU A 173 7.15 8.70 9.21
N ASN A 174 8.17 9.13 9.92
CA ASN A 174 8.79 10.46 9.72
C ASN A 174 9.45 10.61 8.34
N GLU A 175 9.92 9.51 7.74
CA GLU A 175 10.53 9.52 6.41
C GLU A 175 9.50 9.63 5.28
N VAL A 176 8.26 9.14 5.49
CA VAL A 176 7.28 9.01 4.40
C VAL A 176 6.00 9.82 4.59
N ALA A 177 5.54 10.04 5.81
CA ALA A 177 4.23 10.61 6.06
C ALA A 177 4.25 12.14 6.04
N ASP A 178 3.25 12.73 5.38
CA ASP A 178 3.01 14.18 5.44
C ASP A 178 2.33 14.58 6.76
N GLU A 179 1.53 13.68 7.33
CA GLU A 179 0.84 13.87 8.62
C GLU A 179 0.81 12.54 9.39
N ILE A 180 1.02 12.58 10.72
CA ILE A 180 1.01 11.39 11.59
C ILE A 180 -0.05 11.56 12.67
N PHE A 181 -0.82 10.49 12.93
CA PHE A 181 -1.93 10.45 13.89
C PHE A 181 -1.76 9.33 14.92
#